data_31d0dceea7031d749acf73dd483fde37
#
_entry.id   31d0dceea7031d749acf73dd483fde37
#
_cell.length_a   1.000
_cell.length_b   1.000
_cell.length_c   1.000
_cell.angle_alpha   90.00
_cell.angle_beta   90.00
_cell.angle_gamma   90.00
#
_symmetry.space_group_name_H-M   'P 1'
#
loop_
_entity.id
_entity.type
_entity.pdbx_description
1 polymer ?
#
loop_
_entity_poly.entity_id
_entity_poly.type
_entity_poly.pdbx_seq_one_letter_code
_entity_poly.pdbx_strand_id
1 'polypeptide(L)'
;MAEAPIVVKVGGSLAETGRLKPILQLIAASQRPVVVVPGGGQFADKVRDLQNAIRFDDAAAHRLAMLGMHQMAEVYFTLEKRLAPADSLDGIARVLATGLIPVWLPLQMCQDDPEIPANWSISSDGLAARLAERMGGADLYLLKSIDVLPEASIEEVTEAGVVDPAFHGIVARAGLNWRILGPSDDAAFAAMLAPSPAKFQS
;
A
#
# COMPACT_ATOMS: atom_id res chain seq x y z
N MET A 1 -3.53 21.99 -13.37
CA MET A 1 -2.57 21.28 -12.48
C MET A 1 -2.84 19.80 -12.63
N ALA A 2 -1.80 18.96 -12.70
CA ALA A 2 -1.99 17.51 -12.71
C ALA A 2 -2.66 17.08 -11.39
N GLU A 3 -3.57 16.09 -11.47
CA GLU A 3 -4.22 15.53 -10.28
C GLU A 3 -3.17 14.85 -9.38
N ALA A 4 -3.27 15.05 -8.07
CA ALA A 4 -2.35 14.43 -7.13
C ALA A 4 -2.51 12.90 -7.17
N PRO A 5 -1.41 12.15 -7.15
CA PRO A 5 -1.49 10.69 -7.15
C PRO A 5 -2.11 10.18 -5.84
N ILE A 6 -2.81 9.04 -5.95
CA ILE A 6 -3.32 8.30 -4.81
C ILE A 6 -2.39 7.13 -4.49
N VAL A 7 -2.23 6.80 -3.21
CA VAL A 7 -1.51 5.62 -2.76
C VAL A 7 -2.51 4.48 -2.53
N VAL A 8 -2.29 3.36 -3.18
CA VAL A 8 -3.13 2.17 -3.06
C VAL A 8 -2.28 1.02 -2.50
N LYS A 9 -2.54 0.65 -1.25
CA LYS A 9 -1.94 -0.55 -0.66
C LYS A 9 -2.76 -1.77 -1.07
N VAL A 10 -2.12 -2.72 -1.71
CA VAL A 10 -2.73 -3.98 -2.13
C VAL A 10 -2.32 -5.07 -1.13
N GLY A 11 -3.27 -5.56 -0.33
CA GLY A 11 -3.02 -6.55 0.71
C GLY A 11 -2.47 -7.86 0.14
N GLY A 12 -1.44 -8.42 0.79
CA GLY A 12 -0.82 -9.68 0.35
C GLY A 12 -1.80 -10.85 0.33
N SER A 13 -2.75 -10.89 1.27
CA SER A 13 -3.82 -11.89 1.35
C SER A 13 -4.81 -11.89 0.18
N LEU A 14 -4.83 -10.84 -0.66
CA LEU A 14 -5.65 -10.82 -1.87
C LEU A 14 -5.23 -11.92 -2.87
N ALA A 15 -3.98 -12.37 -2.81
CA ALA A 15 -3.50 -13.48 -3.63
C ALA A 15 -4.22 -14.80 -3.29
N GLU A 16 -4.58 -15.01 -2.02
CA GLU A 16 -5.23 -16.23 -1.53
C GLU A 16 -6.74 -16.26 -1.84
N THR A 17 -7.35 -15.09 -1.94
CA THR A 17 -8.79 -14.94 -2.21
C THR A 17 -9.12 -14.87 -3.71
N GLY A 18 -8.12 -14.88 -4.58
CA GLY A 18 -8.30 -14.71 -6.02
C GLY A 18 -8.59 -13.27 -6.45
N ARG A 19 -8.65 -12.30 -5.51
CA ARG A 19 -8.92 -10.88 -5.81
C ARG A 19 -7.71 -10.12 -6.38
N LEU A 20 -6.50 -10.62 -6.21
CA LEU A 20 -5.29 -9.89 -6.60
C LEU A 20 -5.33 -9.47 -8.08
N LYS A 21 -5.53 -10.40 -9.00
CA LYS A 21 -5.50 -10.10 -10.44
C LYS A 21 -6.62 -9.13 -10.86
N PRO A 22 -7.89 -9.32 -10.49
CA PRO A 22 -8.95 -8.34 -10.76
C PRO A 22 -8.63 -6.92 -10.24
N ILE A 23 -8.10 -6.80 -9.03
CA ILE A 23 -7.71 -5.52 -8.44
C ILE A 23 -6.58 -4.85 -9.24
N LEU A 24 -5.55 -5.60 -9.62
CA LEU A 24 -4.46 -5.04 -10.43
C LEU A 24 -4.97 -4.56 -11.80
N GLN A 25 -5.95 -5.25 -12.40
CA GLN A 25 -6.59 -4.82 -13.63
C GLN A 25 -7.42 -3.55 -13.46
N LEU A 26 -8.16 -3.40 -12.34
CA LEU A 26 -8.86 -2.15 -12.01
C LEU A 26 -7.88 -1.00 -11.84
N ILE A 27 -6.78 -1.20 -11.11
CA ILE A 27 -5.72 -0.21 -10.96
C ILE A 27 -5.12 0.15 -12.32
N ALA A 28 -4.86 -0.84 -13.16
CA ALA A 28 -4.31 -0.63 -14.51
C ALA A 28 -5.25 0.18 -15.41
N ALA A 29 -6.56 0.07 -15.21
CA ALA A 29 -7.56 0.85 -15.94
C ALA A 29 -7.74 2.28 -15.39
N SER A 30 -7.07 2.64 -14.29
CA SER A 30 -7.20 3.95 -13.66
C SER A 30 -6.86 5.08 -14.63
N GLN A 31 -7.67 6.13 -14.57
CA GLN A 31 -7.42 7.40 -15.25
C GLN A 31 -6.79 8.45 -14.31
N ARG A 32 -6.75 8.15 -13.01
CA ARG A 32 -6.03 8.94 -12.01
C ARG A 32 -4.62 8.41 -11.82
N PRO A 33 -3.63 9.24 -11.49
CA PRO A 33 -2.31 8.77 -11.09
C PRO A 33 -2.41 7.90 -9.84
N VAL A 34 -1.86 6.69 -9.89
CA VAL A 34 -1.86 5.73 -8.78
C VAL A 34 -0.44 5.30 -8.48
N VAL A 35 -0.12 5.15 -7.19
CA VAL A 35 1.10 4.49 -6.70
C VAL A 35 0.68 3.25 -5.92
N VAL A 36 1.16 2.09 -6.30
CA VAL A 36 0.84 0.82 -5.65
C VAL A 36 1.87 0.50 -4.57
N VAL A 37 1.38 0.11 -3.38
CA VAL A 37 2.21 -0.45 -2.31
C VAL A 37 1.85 -1.93 -2.14
N PRO A 38 2.75 -2.86 -2.44
CA PRO A 38 2.46 -4.28 -2.28
C PRO A 38 2.46 -4.68 -0.81
N GLY A 39 1.57 -5.59 -0.40
CA GLY A 39 1.70 -6.30 0.86
C GLY A 39 2.75 -7.41 0.76
N GLY A 40 3.33 -7.83 1.88
CA GLY A 40 4.32 -8.92 1.88
C GLY A 40 3.75 -10.31 1.63
N GLY A 41 2.46 -10.52 1.93
CA GLY A 41 1.78 -11.81 1.75
C GLY A 41 2.53 -12.98 2.37
N GLN A 42 2.41 -14.14 1.77
CA GLN A 42 3.06 -15.36 2.26
C GLN A 42 4.59 -15.25 2.39
N PHE A 43 5.25 -14.35 1.64
CA PHE A 43 6.70 -14.14 1.79
C PHE A 43 7.03 -13.54 3.16
N ALA A 44 6.28 -12.50 3.60
CA ALA A 44 6.46 -11.90 4.91
C ALA A 44 6.00 -12.84 6.05
N ASP A 45 4.97 -13.66 5.83
CA ASP A 45 4.51 -14.66 6.78
C ASP A 45 5.61 -15.72 7.03
N LYS A 46 6.31 -16.13 5.97
CA LYS A 46 7.46 -17.05 6.11
C LYS A 46 8.63 -16.44 6.88
N VAL A 47 8.85 -15.13 6.78
CA VAL A 47 9.83 -14.43 7.63
C VAL A 47 9.44 -14.52 9.09
N ARG A 48 8.16 -14.32 9.43
CA ARG A 48 7.65 -14.42 10.81
C ARG A 48 7.77 -15.85 11.35
N ASP A 49 7.41 -16.85 10.55
CA ASP A 49 7.58 -18.26 10.90
C ASP A 49 9.05 -18.58 11.20
N LEU A 50 9.95 -18.12 10.33
CA LEU A 50 11.38 -18.35 10.47
C LEU A 50 11.95 -17.64 11.72
N GLN A 51 11.55 -16.39 11.95
CA GLN A 51 11.96 -15.67 13.17
C GLN A 51 11.51 -16.40 14.43
N ASN A 52 10.30 -16.91 14.46
CA ASN A 52 9.79 -17.70 15.59
C ASN A 52 10.59 -18.98 15.79
N ALA A 53 11.06 -19.61 14.74
CA ALA A 53 11.79 -20.87 14.79
C ALA A 53 13.25 -20.71 15.25
N ILE A 54 13.97 -19.72 14.71
CA ILE A 54 15.42 -19.57 14.95
C ILE A 54 15.83 -18.30 15.69
N ARG A 55 14.88 -17.44 16.07
CA ARG A 55 15.04 -16.32 17.01
C ARG A 55 16.07 -15.26 16.57
N PHE A 56 16.06 -14.80 15.33
CA PHE A 56 16.83 -13.61 14.93
C PHE A 56 16.10 -12.31 15.29
N ASP A 57 16.82 -11.19 15.25
CA ASP A 57 16.32 -9.90 15.73
C ASP A 57 15.21 -9.28 14.83
N ASP A 58 14.46 -8.36 15.43
CA ASP A 58 13.32 -7.70 14.76
C ASP A 58 13.74 -6.83 13.60
N ALA A 59 14.91 -6.20 13.64
CA ALA A 59 15.38 -5.35 12.55
C ALA A 59 15.67 -6.18 11.29
N ALA A 60 16.29 -7.36 11.47
CA ALA A 60 16.47 -8.32 10.38
C ALA A 60 15.13 -8.85 9.86
N ALA A 61 14.18 -9.17 10.75
CA ALA A 61 12.85 -9.62 10.35
C ALA A 61 12.09 -8.56 9.57
N HIS A 62 12.09 -7.32 10.02
CA HIS A 62 11.48 -6.19 9.34
C HIS A 62 12.07 -5.97 7.94
N ARG A 63 13.41 -5.99 7.81
CA ARG A 63 14.08 -5.89 6.52
C ARG A 63 13.70 -7.03 5.58
N LEU A 64 13.66 -8.27 6.07
CA LEU A 64 13.26 -9.45 5.29
C LEU A 64 11.78 -9.37 4.88
N ALA A 65 10.90 -8.85 5.75
CA ALA A 65 9.50 -8.63 5.39
C ALA A 65 9.33 -7.60 4.27
N MET A 66 10.13 -6.52 4.25
CA MET A 66 10.16 -5.58 3.13
C MET A 66 10.66 -6.24 1.84
N LEU A 67 11.66 -7.14 1.90
CA LEU A 67 12.05 -7.95 0.75
C LEU A 67 10.92 -8.87 0.29
N GLY A 68 10.07 -9.36 1.19
CA GLY A 68 8.84 -10.05 0.86
C GLY A 68 7.86 -9.19 0.05
N MET A 69 7.79 -7.88 0.35
CA MET A 69 7.01 -6.93 -0.47
C MET A 69 7.59 -6.77 -1.88
N HIS A 70 8.93 -6.76 -2.02
CA HIS A 70 9.58 -6.75 -3.33
C HIS A 70 9.27 -8.02 -4.14
N GLN A 71 9.28 -9.19 -3.50
CA GLN A 71 8.89 -10.46 -4.14
C GLN A 71 7.43 -10.43 -4.62
N MET A 72 6.51 -9.86 -3.82
CA MET A 72 5.12 -9.66 -4.26
C MET A 72 5.02 -8.69 -5.44
N ALA A 73 5.82 -7.64 -5.47
CA ALA A 73 5.87 -6.71 -6.60
C ALA A 73 6.26 -7.43 -7.90
N GLU A 74 7.24 -8.35 -7.85
CA GLU A 74 7.61 -9.18 -9.02
C GLU A 74 6.42 -10.00 -9.54
N VAL A 75 5.60 -10.55 -8.63
CA VAL A 75 4.34 -11.22 -9.03
C VAL A 75 3.42 -10.24 -9.75
N TYR A 76 3.25 -9.01 -9.23
CA TYR A 76 2.39 -8.00 -9.84
C TYR A 76 2.84 -7.65 -11.27
N PHE A 77 4.15 -7.51 -11.53
CA PHE A 77 4.70 -7.22 -12.86
C PHE A 77 4.42 -8.35 -13.88
N THR A 78 4.26 -9.60 -13.41
CA THR A 78 3.87 -10.70 -14.29
C THR A 78 2.39 -10.67 -14.64
N LEU A 79 1.54 -10.19 -13.73
CA LEU A 79 0.08 -10.18 -13.87
C LEU A 79 -0.44 -8.95 -14.64
N GLU A 80 0.27 -7.81 -14.54
CA GLU A 80 -0.17 -6.55 -15.17
C GLU A 80 1.04 -5.76 -15.71
N LYS A 81 1.04 -5.54 -17.03
CA LYS A 81 2.18 -4.94 -17.75
C LYS A 81 2.29 -3.42 -17.63
N ARG A 82 1.24 -2.75 -17.13
CA ARG A 82 1.28 -1.31 -16.86
C ARG A 82 1.96 -0.97 -15.54
N LEU A 83 2.28 -1.95 -14.72
CA LEU A 83 3.00 -1.76 -13.46
C LEU A 83 4.52 -1.74 -13.70
N ALA A 84 5.22 -0.82 -13.03
CA ALA A 84 6.66 -0.68 -13.13
C ALA A 84 7.29 -0.40 -11.74
N PRO A 85 8.52 -0.89 -11.46
CA PRO A 85 9.16 -0.70 -10.16
C PRO A 85 9.58 0.75 -9.92
N ALA A 86 9.46 1.20 -8.66
CA ALA A 86 9.97 2.48 -8.20
C ALA A 86 10.42 2.37 -6.73
N ASP A 87 11.65 2.76 -6.42
CA ASP A 87 12.28 2.65 -5.10
C ASP A 87 12.50 3.99 -4.39
N SER A 88 12.11 5.09 -5.04
CA SER A 88 12.31 6.46 -4.57
C SER A 88 11.17 7.37 -5.04
N LEU A 89 10.99 8.54 -4.40
CA LEU A 89 10.00 9.54 -4.84
C LEU A 89 10.26 10.00 -6.29
N ASP A 90 11.51 10.22 -6.64
CA ASP A 90 11.90 10.56 -8.01
C ASP A 90 11.63 9.40 -8.99
N GLY A 91 11.83 8.15 -8.54
CA GLY A 91 11.47 6.95 -9.29
C GLY A 91 9.98 6.89 -9.57
N ILE A 92 9.16 7.13 -8.54
CA ILE A 92 7.70 7.21 -8.65
C ILE A 92 7.30 8.29 -9.67
N ALA A 93 7.85 9.50 -9.54
CA ALA A 93 7.54 10.59 -10.47
C ALA A 93 7.93 10.26 -11.92
N ARG A 94 9.11 9.64 -12.14
CA ARG A 94 9.54 9.21 -13.48
C ARG A 94 8.60 8.16 -14.07
N VAL A 95 8.19 7.15 -13.30
CA VAL A 95 7.27 6.12 -13.79
C VAL A 95 5.92 6.72 -14.15
N LEU A 96 5.35 7.58 -13.29
CA LEU A 96 4.09 8.28 -13.58
C LEU A 96 4.18 9.11 -14.86
N ALA A 97 5.30 9.79 -15.10
CA ALA A 97 5.51 10.59 -16.32
C ALA A 97 5.50 9.77 -17.61
N THR A 98 5.74 8.46 -17.56
CA THR A 98 5.64 7.54 -18.70
C THR A 98 4.22 7.02 -18.94
N GLY A 99 3.26 7.33 -18.07
CA GLY A 99 1.91 6.78 -18.10
C GLY A 99 1.80 5.36 -17.54
N LEU A 100 2.89 4.82 -16.96
CA LEU A 100 2.89 3.58 -16.21
C LEU A 100 2.51 3.84 -14.74
N ILE A 101 2.25 2.76 -14.02
CA ILE A 101 1.84 2.79 -12.62
C ILE A 101 2.99 2.29 -11.77
N PRO A 102 3.59 3.14 -10.91
CA PRO A 102 4.67 2.72 -10.04
C PRO A 102 4.19 1.76 -8.97
N VAL A 103 4.92 0.67 -8.79
CA VAL A 103 4.84 -0.21 -7.62
C VAL A 103 6.04 0.14 -6.74
N TRP A 104 5.75 0.65 -5.55
CA TRP A 104 6.80 1.07 -4.64
C TRP A 104 7.53 -0.11 -4.02
N LEU A 105 8.86 -0.08 -4.11
CA LEU A 105 9.80 -1.02 -3.51
C LEU A 105 10.38 -0.38 -2.24
N PRO A 106 9.88 -0.69 -1.03
CA PRO A 106 10.08 0.14 0.16
C PRO A 106 11.50 0.15 0.73
N LEU A 107 12.29 -0.90 0.50
CA LEU A 107 13.53 -1.15 1.24
C LEU A 107 14.47 0.06 1.27
N GLN A 108 14.75 0.68 0.12
CA GLN A 108 15.70 1.79 0.03
C GLN A 108 15.23 3.03 0.80
N MET A 109 13.93 3.36 0.71
CA MET A 109 13.38 4.54 1.37
C MET A 109 13.14 4.34 2.87
N CYS A 110 12.99 3.10 3.32
CA CYS A 110 12.63 2.78 4.71
C CYS A 110 13.82 2.42 5.58
N GLN A 111 14.95 2.00 4.98
CA GLN A 111 16.09 1.47 5.71
C GLN A 111 16.66 2.47 6.72
N ASP A 112 16.70 3.75 6.37
CA ASP A 112 17.28 4.82 7.17
C ASP A 112 16.24 5.89 7.56
N ASP A 113 14.94 5.57 7.49
CA ASP A 113 13.87 6.48 7.90
C ASP A 113 13.64 6.37 9.42
N PRO A 114 13.99 7.41 10.23
CA PRO A 114 13.86 7.35 11.69
C PRO A 114 12.42 7.25 12.18
N GLU A 115 11.45 7.55 11.32
CA GLU A 115 10.02 7.47 11.64
C GLU A 115 9.45 6.05 11.43
N ILE A 116 10.26 5.12 10.93
CA ILE A 116 9.87 3.73 10.70
C ILE A 116 10.53 2.83 11.75
N PRO A 117 9.77 2.27 12.68
CA PRO A 117 10.32 1.32 13.66
C PRO A 117 10.75 0.02 12.97
N ALA A 118 11.98 -0.43 13.23
CA ALA A 118 12.53 -1.65 12.64
C ALA A 118 12.03 -2.91 13.39
N ASN A 119 10.72 -3.10 13.44
CA ASN A 119 10.06 -4.23 14.10
C ASN A 119 8.65 -4.47 13.54
N TRP A 120 7.89 -5.41 14.09
CA TRP A 120 6.55 -5.78 13.65
C TRP A 120 5.43 -4.81 14.06
N SER A 121 5.73 -3.69 14.73
CA SER A 121 4.72 -2.65 15.01
C SER A 121 4.31 -1.89 13.75
N ILE A 122 5.07 -2.00 12.67
CA ILE A 122 4.74 -1.45 11.35
C ILE A 122 4.75 -2.57 10.30
N SER A 123 3.78 -2.54 9.42
CA SER A 123 3.66 -3.43 8.28
C SER A 123 3.44 -2.63 6.98
N SER A 124 3.02 -3.29 5.93
CA SER A 124 2.74 -2.61 4.65
C SER A 124 1.64 -1.55 4.72
N ASP A 125 0.78 -1.54 5.75
CA ASP A 125 -0.24 -0.49 5.94
C ASP A 125 0.41 0.81 6.45
N GLY A 126 1.18 0.72 7.51
CA GLY A 126 1.95 1.86 8.04
C GLY A 126 3.00 2.37 7.04
N LEU A 127 3.67 1.46 6.31
CA LEU A 127 4.60 1.85 5.24
C LEU A 127 3.89 2.60 4.12
N ALA A 128 2.67 2.19 3.73
CA ALA A 128 1.87 2.91 2.74
C ALA A 128 1.43 4.30 3.25
N ALA A 129 1.05 4.41 4.52
CA ALA A 129 0.75 5.69 5.16
C ALA A 129 1.99 6.60 5.18
N ARG A 130 3.17 6.05 5.50
CA ARG A 130 4.42 6.80 5.46
C ARG A 130 4.78 7.28 4.05
N LEU A 131 4.56 6.45 3.03
CA LEU A 131 4.74 6.88 1.65
C LEU A 131 3.79 8.04 1.30
N ALA A 132 2.49 7.93 1.64
CA ALA A 132 1.49 8.96 1.40
C ALA A 132 1.87 10.28 2.10
N GLU A 133 2.36 10.25 3.33
CA GLU A 133 2.91 11.39 4.05
C GLU A 133 4.08 12.02 3.29
N ARG A 134 5.06 11.23 2.85
CA ARG A 134 6.23 11.71 2.09
C ARG A 134 5.89 12.25 0.71
N MET A 135 4.75 11.85 0.16
CA MET A 135 4.19 12.40 -1.09
C MET A 135 3.37 13.68 -0.88
N GLY A 136 3.41 14.29 0.30
CA GLY A 136 2.74 15.55 0.60
C GLY A 136 1.27 15.41 1.02
N GLY A 137 0.89 14.26 1.59
CA GLY A 137 -0.46 13.99 2.07
C GLY A 137 -1.39 13.41 0.98
N ALA A 138 -0.88 12.47 0.20
CA ALA A 138 -1.68 11.78 -0.80
C ALA A 138 -2.84 10.99 -0.16
N ASP A 139 -3.98 10.90 -0.86
CA ASP A 139 -5.07 10.01 -0.46
C ASP A 139 -4.58 8.55 -0.40
N LEU A 140 -5.01 7.81 0.63
CA LEU A 140 -4.56 6.45 0.90
C LEU A 140 -5.73 5.46 0.90
N TYR A 141 -5.65 4.44 0.06
CA TYR A 141 -6.61 3.32 0.05
C TYR A 141 -5.91 2.02 0.42
N LEU A 142 -6.46 1.31 1.42
CA LEU A 142 -5.97 0.01 1.88
C LEU A 142 -6.93 -1.08 1.41
N LEU A 143 -6.54 -1.87 0.41
CA LEU A 143 -7.32 -3.00 -0.06
C LEU A 143 -7.04 -4.23 0.82
N LYS A 144 -8.09 -4.76 1.43
CA LYS A 144 -8.06 -5.89 2.37
C LYS A 144 -8.86 -7.07 1.83
N SER A 145 -8.59 -8.26 2.36
CA SER A 145 -9.35 -9.49 2.05
C SER A 145 -10.65 -9.63 2.84
N ILE A 146 -10.91 -8.72 3.76
CA ILE A 146 -12.08 -8.67 4.63
C ILE A 146 -12.80 -7.33 4.47
N ASP A 147 -14.11 -7.33 4.66
CA ASP A 147 -14.89 -6.08 4.75
C ASP A 147 -14.72 -5.45 6.13
N VAL A 148 -14.74 -4.13 6.16
CA VAL A 148 -14.67 -3.30 7.38
C VAL A 148 -15.83 -2.32 7.31
N LEU A 149 -16.44 -2.03 8.48
CA LEU A 149 -17.53 -1.06 8.54
C LEU A 149 -17.02 0.33 8.12
N PRO A 150 -17.73 1.04 7.22
CA PRO A 150 -17.26 2.33 6.72
C PRO A 150 -17.07 3.40 7.79
N GLU A 151 -17.80 3.29 8.89
CA GLU A 151 -17.75 4.18 10.07
C GLU A 151 -16.74 3.74 11.13
N ALA A 152 -16.06 2.62 10.95
CA ALA A 152 -15.08 2.16 11.95
C ALA A 152 -13.98 3.20 12.16
N SER A 153 -13.73 3.54 13.42
CA SER A 153 -12.67 4.45 13.80
C SER A 153 -11.29 3.84 13.59
N ILE A 154 -10.25 4.70 13.57
CA ILE A 154 -8.88 4.22 13.42
C ILE A 154 -8.44 3.37 14.62
N GLU A 155 -8.95 3.68 15.80
CA GLU A 155 -8.72 2.92 17.02
C GLU A 155 -9.31 1.51 16.88
N GLU A 156 -10.58 1.39 16.46
CA GLU A 156 -11.27 0.11 16.29
C GLU A 156 -10.56 -0.78 15.27
N VAL A 157 -10.15 -0.25 14.11
CA VAL A 157 -9.45 -1.05 13.08
C VAL A 157 -8.03 -1.44 13.51
N THR A 158 -7.39 -0.63 14.38
CA THR A 158 -6.09 -0.94 14.95
C THR A 158 -6.21 -2.02 16.03
N GLU A 159 -7.16 -1.89 16.97
CA GLU A 159 -7.42 -2.88 18.02
C GLU A 159 -7.85 -4.23 17.45
N ALA A 160 -8.64 -4.22 16.38
CA ALA A 160 -9.02 -5.42 15.65
C ALA A 160 -7.86 -6.05 14.82
N GLY A 161 -6.68 -5.40 14.77
CA GLY A 161 -5.54 -5.87 13.97
C GLY A 161 -5.75 -5.80 12.47
N VAL A 162 -6.71 -5.00 12.01
CA VAL A 162 -6.95 -4.76 10.59
C VAL A 162 -5.82 -3.94 9.98
N VAL A 163 -5.29 -2.97 10.72
CA VAL A 163 -4.08 -2.21 10.38
C VAL A 163 -3.04 -2.38 11.48
N ASP A 164 -1.77 -2.10 11.16
CA ASP A 164 -0.69 -2.19 12.14
C ASP A 164 -0.70 -1.00 13.14
N PRO A 165 -0.09 -1.17 14.34
CA PRO A 165 -0.09 -0.14 15.37
C PRO A 165 0.51 1.21 14.95
N ALA A 166 1.50 1.23 14.04
CA ALA A 166 2.14 2.46 13.58
C ALA A 166 1.23 3.28 12.64
N PHE A 167 0.28 2.64 11.98
CA PHE A 167 -0.63 3.27 11.01
C PHE A 167 -1.36 4.47 11.61
N HIS A 168 -1.96 4.31 12.80
CA HIS A 168 -2.70 5.37 13.48
C HIS A 168 -1.85 6.64 13.68
N GLY A 169 -0.65 6.48 14.26
CA GLY A 169 0.24 7.62 14.53
C GLY A 169 0.65 8.38 13.27
N ILE A 170 0.91 7.68 12.18
CA ILE A 170 1.31 8.28 10.90
C ILE A 170 0.13 9.04 10.28
N VAL A 171 -1.04 8.41 10.22
CA VAL A 171 -2.24 9.02 9.63
C VAL A 171 -2.67 10.27 10.38
N ALA A 172 -2.68 10.22 11.73
CA ALA A 172 -3.04 11.36 12.57
C ALA A 172 -2.05 12.52 12.42
N ARG A 173 -0.73 12.23 12.46
CA ARG A 173 0.33 13.23 12.32
C ARG A 173 0.30 13.95 10.97
N ALA A 174 0.09 13.19 9.91
CA ALA A 174 0.12 13.69 8.54
C ALA A 174 -1.23 14.23 8.05
N GLY A 175 -2.31 14.04 8.82
CA GLY A 175 -3.67 14.43 8.43
C GLY A 175 -4.13 13.73 7.15
N LEU A 176 -3.79 12.45 6.97
CA LEU A 176 -4.07 11.71 5.75
C LEU A 176 -5.57 11.41 5.61
N ASN A 177 -6.08 11.58 4.40
CA ASN A 177 -7.36 11.03 4.01
C ASN A 177 -7.16 9.56 3.63
N TRP A 178 -7.81 8.64 4.35
CA TRP A 178 -7.62 7.20 4.16
C TRP A 178 -8.94 6.43 4.15
N ARG A 179 -8.94 5.27 3.50
CA ARG A 179 -10.05 4.31 3.51
C ARG A 179 -9.54 2.88 3.46
N ILE A 180 -10.23 2.00 4.18
CA ILE A 180 -10.09 0.55 4.04
C ILE A 180 -11.20 0.06 3.12
N LEU A 181 -10.86 -0.76 2.14
CA LEU A 181 -11.79 -1.28 1.14
C LEU A 181 -11.70 -2.82 1.11
N GLY A 182 -12.81 -3.44 1.44
CA GLY A 182 -12.98 -4.89 1.43
C GLY A 182 -13.48 -5.44 0.09
N PRO A 183 -13.87 -6.74 0.05
CA PRO A 183 -14.44 -7.35 -1.15
C PRO A 183 -15.73 -6.69 -1.65
N SER A 184 -16.56 -6.20 -0.73
CA SER A 184 -17.82 -5.52 -1.06
C SER A 184 -17.63 -4.14 -1.71
N ASP A 185 -16.42 -3.57 -1.64
CA ASP A 185 -16.11 -2.21 -2.08
C ASP A 185 -15.50 -2.15 -3.48
N ASP A 186 -15.34 -3.26 -4.20
CA ASP A 186 -14.63 -3.28 -5.49
C ASP A 186 -15.27 -2.35 -6.53
N ALA A 187 -16.60 -2.23 -6.54
CA ALA A 187 -17.30 -1.30 -7.43
C ALA A 187 -17.07 0.18 -7.03
N ALA A 188 -17.07 0.46 -5.73
CA ALA A 188 -16.76 1.79 -5.21
C ALA A 188 -15.30 2.17 -5.49
N PHE A 189 -14.37 1.22 -5.31
CA PHE A 189 -12.96 1.41 -5.65
C PHE A 189 -12.78 1.73 -7.14
N ALA A 190 -13.43 0.99 -8.05
CA ALA A 190 -13.39 1.28 -9.48
C ALA A 190 -13.89 2.71 -9.80
N ALA A 191 -14.95 3.16 -9.12
CA ALA A 191 -15.46 4.52 -9.28
C ALA A 191 -14.46 5.60 -8.77
N MET A 192 -13.69 5.32 -7.72
CA MET A 192 -12.66 6.24 -7.21
C MET A 192 -11.46 6.39 -8.16
N LEU A 193 -11.21 5.38 -9.00
CA LEU A 193 -10.15 5.39 -10.02
C LEU A 193 -10.56 6.11 -11.31
N ALA A 194 -11.85 6.44 -11.46
CA ALA A 194 -12.33 7.26 -12.57
C ALA A 194 -11.86 8.72 -12.42
N PRO A 195 -11.82 9.51 -13.51
CA PRO A 195 -11.46 10.92 -13.43
C PRO A 195 -12.40 11.66 -12.47
N SER A 196 -11.84 12.56 -11.65
CA SER A 196 -12.70 13.48 -10.89
C SER A 196 -13.59 14.26 -11.87
N PRO A 197 -14.90 14.39 -11.58
CA PRO A 197 -15.76 15.21 -12.44
C PRO A 197 -15.15 16.62 -12.55
N ALA A 198 -14.98 17.09 -13.78
CA ALA A 198 -14.44 18.42 -14.03
C ALA A 198 -15.23 19.44 -13.19
N LYS A 199 -14.57 20.18 -12.31
CA LYS A 199 -15.19 21.32 -11.64
C LYS A 199 -15.52 22.32 -12.76
N PHE A 200 -16.76 22.37 -13.19
CA PHE A 200 -17.24 23.48 -14.00
C PHE A 200 -17.05 24.74 -13.15
N GLN A 201 -16.07 25.56 -13.54
CA GLN A 201 -15.99 26.93 -13.02
C GLN A 201 -17.19 27.68 -13.58
N SER A 202 -18.12 27.98 -12.70
CA SER A 202 -19.24 28.91 -12.96
C SER A 202 -18.75 30.35 -12.81
#